data_ba412c0e9009a109bb9a6b0dab4e81ad
#
_entry.id   ba412c0e9009a109bb9a6b0dab4e81ad
#
_cell.length_a   1.000
_cell.length_b   1.000
_cell.length_c   1.000
_cell.angle_alpha   90.00
_cell.angle_beta   90.00
_cell.angle_gamma   90.00
#
_symmetry.space_group_name_H-M   'P 1'
#
loop_
_entity.id
_entity.type
_entity.pdbx_description
1 polymer ?
#
loop_
_entity_poly.entity_id
_entity_poly.type
_entity_poly.pdbx_seq_one_letter_code
_entity_poly.pdbx_strand_id
1 'polypeptide(L)'
;MWGMNTFLPSTARGIRPSRWLTPCVLASLVLTACTTPPPAQQPTAATPTPQTTAASAEPADLDTHAQQFARWVAEFSQSARAAGIDEATLHSAFDTVRYVPRVIELDRAQPEFNRTVWDYLDNAVSKQRVARGQDKLRQSRAAIEAAASRYGVPGEILAAIWGMESNFGSFMGDIPTIDALATLGFEGRRGPWARGQLLAALKMLQNHELERDQMIGSWAGAMGQTQLLPSNYLAYAVDADGDGRRDIWASLPDVMGSTAHFLAKSGWQVNQPWAIEVRLPAGFDYANADGELRQSSAAWQQLGVQSLDGGPLPDLPDSALLLPAGARGPAFLVGANFRAILRYNNATSYALAVGLLAQQLAGGPGVQAPWPRDLQALSRPQLQALQTALSARGFDTGPADGVMGPATRRAIRAYQRSVGLPQDGYPTLELLAKLQ
;
A
#
# COMPACT_ATOMS: atom_id res chain seq x y z
N MET A 1 -25.57 17.75 -54.90
CA MET A 1 -26.97 17.40 -55.13
C MET A 1 -27.55 17.04 -53.79
N TRP A 2 -28.26 17.97 -53.20
CA TRP A 2 -29.65 17.97 -52.77
C TRP A 2 -29.94 16.90 -51.67
N GLY A 3 -30.54 17.17 -50.48
CA GLY A 3 -31.32 18.33 -50.06
C GLY A 3 -31.52 18.31 -48.52
N MET A 4 -31.68 19.50 -48.04
CA MET A 4 -32.18 19.89 -46.71
C MET A 4 -33.59 19.35 -46.47
N ASN A 5 -33.92 19.08 -45.22
CA ASN A 5 -35.25 19.45 -44.71
C ASN A 5 -35.20 19.73 -43.21
N THR A 6 -35.49 20.97 -42.90
CA THR A 6 -35.85 21.61 -41.66
C THR A 6 -37.24 21.21 -41.19
N PHE A 7 -37.47 21.04 -39.89
CA PHE A 7 -38.73 21.48 -39.22
C PHE A 7 -38.50 21.64 -37.71
N LEU A 8 -38.67 22.87 -37.23
CA LEU A 8 -39.03 23.31 -35.88
C LEU A 8 -40.50 23.79 -35.95
N PRO A 9 -41.15 24.24 -34.87
CA PRO A 9 -41.23 23.85 -33.44
C PRO A 9 -42.70 23.71 -32.95
N SER A 10 -42.96 23.34 -31.70
CA SER A 10 -44.19 23.69 -30.96
C SER A 10 -44.02 23.50 -29.46
N THR A 11 -43.87 24.59 -28.75
CA THR A 11 -44.70 25.30 -27.73
C THR A 11 -45.11 24.53 -26.48
N ALA A 12 -44.51 24.88 -25.42
CA ALA A 12 -44.91 25.47 -24.13
C ALA A 12 -46.25 25.05 -23.45
N ARG A 13 -46.12 24.69 -22.17
CA ARG A 13 -46.95 25.05 -20.99
C ARG A 13 -46.27 24.32 -19.79
N GLY A 14 -45.79 24.88 -18.81
CA GLY A 14 -46.00 25.89 -17.83
C GLY A 14 -46.99 25.45 -16.74
N ILE A 15 -46.49 24.90 -15.56
CA ILE A 15 -47.25 24.96 -14.32
C ILE A 15 -46.23 25.09 -13.19
N ARG A 16 -46.43 26.11 -12.37
CA ARG A 16 -45.70 26.53 -11.16
C ARG A 16 -46.31 25.94 -9.89
N PRO A 17 -45.75 26.21 -8.72
CA PRO A 17 -45.56 25.28 -7.59
C PRO A 17 -46.56 25.41 -6.47
N SER A 18 -46.67 24.44 -5.59
CA SER A 18 -47.38 24.62 -4.33
C SER A 18 -46.44 24.42 -3.14
N ARG A 19 -46.27 25.50 -2.41
CA ARG A 19 -45.76 25.58 -1.02
C ARG A 19 -46.80 24.96 -0.09
N TRP A 20 -46.36 24.18 0.89
CA TRP A 20 -47.10 24.03 2.15
C TRP A 20 -46.11 24.15 3.32
N LEU A 21 -46.54 25.02 4.23
CA LEU A 21 -45.90 25.47 5.45
C LEU A 21 -46.13 24.47 6.59
N THR A 22 -45.17 24.50 7.51
CA THR A 22 -45.16 24.02 8.89
C THR A 22 -46.47 24.17 9.70
N PRO A 23 -46.64 23.45 10.84
CA PRO A 23 -46.20 24.12 12.08
C PRO A 23 -45.56 23.24 13.16
N CYS A 24 -44.80 23.95 14.00
CA CYS A 24 -44.34 23.57 15.32
C CYS A 24 -45.48 23.28 16.29
N VAL A 25 -45.28 22.33 17.21
CA VAL A 25 -45.91 22.38 18.55
C VAL A 25 -44.87 21.98 19.59
N LEU A 26 -44.61 22.95 20.45
CA LEU A 26 -44.01 22.82 21.78
C LEU A 26 -45.06 22.26 22.76
N ALA A 27 -44.65 21.41 23.68
CA ALA A 27 -45.28 21.30 24.99
C ALA A 27 -44.27 20.79 26.02
N SER A 28 -43.99 21.70 26.94
CA SER A 28 -43.31 21.47 28.23
C SER A 28 -44.29 20.91 29.26
N LEU A 29 -43.74 20.28 30.33
CA LEU A 29 -44.15 20.33 31.76
C LEU A 29 -43.61 19.06 32.45
N VAL A 30 -42.62 19.15 33.31
CA VAL A 30 -42.52 19.50 34.75
C VAL A 30 -43.42 18.60 35.64
N LEU A 31 -42.80 17.87 36.57
CA LEU A 31 -42.98 17.90 38.02
C LEU A 31 -42.39 16.66 38.72
N THR A 32 -41.36 16.92 39.47
CA THR A 32 -41.08 16.65 40.91
C THR A 32 -41.73 15.44 41.57
N ALA A 33 -40.93 14.63 42.22
CA ALA A 33 -41.21 14.02 43.49
C ALA A 33 -39.92 13.75 44.27
N CYS A 34 -39.86 14.35 45.44
CA CYS A 34 -38.89 14.12 46.51
C CYS A 34 -39.10 12.74 47.15
N THR A 35 -38.02 12.00 47.42
CA THR A 35 -37.99 11.06 48.54
C THR A 35 -36.58 11.02 49.16
N THR A 36 -36.60 11.03 50.47
CA THR A 36 -35.57 11.12 51.49
C THR A 36 -34.52 9.98 51.46
N PRO A 37 -33.30 10.22 51.96
CA PRO A 37 -32.23 9.21 51.98
C PRO A 37 -32.27 8.35 53.28
N PRO A 38 -31.84 7.08 53.22
CA PRO A 38 -31.51 6.28 54.39
C PRO A 38 -30.04 6.48 54.85
N PRO A 39 -29.71 6.05 56.09
CA PRO A 39 -28.57 6.55 56.83
C PRO A 39 -27.20 5.95 56.43
N ALA A 40 -26.17 6.74 56.76
CA ALA A 40 -24.77 6.48 56.53
C ALA A 40 -24.25 5.21 57.25
N GLN A 41 -23.58 4.37 56.53
CA GLN A 41 -22.68 3.34 57.08
C GLN A 41 -21.20 3.81 56.95
N GLN A 42 -20.47 3.65 58.04
CA GLN A 42 -19.04 4.05 58.15
C GLN A 42 -18.13 3.19 57.26
N PRO A 43 -16.99 3.74 56.85
CA PRO A 43 -16.12 3.08 55.85
C PRO A 43 -15.22 2.03 56.51
N THR A 44 -15.25 0.82 55.93
CA THR A 44 -14.23 -0.18 56.10
C THR A 44 -13.02 0.15 55.24
N ALA A 45 -11.84 0.02 55.82
CA ALA A 45 -10.53 0.32 55.25
C ALA A 45 -10.31 -0.31 53.87
N ALA A 46 -10.04 0.52 52.87
CA ALA A 46 -9.65 0.10 51.53
C ALA A 46 -8.19 -0.33 51.53
N THR A 47 -7.93 -1.53 51.09
CA THR A 47 -6.61 -2.06 50.68
C THR A 47 -6.05 -1.23 49.53
N PRO A 48 -4.80 -0.80 49.54
CA PRO A 48 -4.25 0.04 48.46
C PRO A 48 -4.14 -0.76 47.16
N THR A 49 -4.84 -0.31 46.14
CA THR A 49 -4.66 -0.72 44.75
C THR A 49 -3.28 -0.28 44.28
N PRO A 50 -2.51 -1.13 43.57
CA PRO A 50 -1.26 -0.68 42.98
C PRO A 50 -1.52 0.39 41.93
N GLN A 51 -1.13 1.61 42.20
CA GLN A 51 -1.02 2.65 41.17
C GLN A 51 0.08 2.21 40.20
N THR A 52 -0.33 1.88 38.98
CA THR A 52 0.56 1.82 37.83
C THR A 52 1.01 3.25 37.58
N THR A 53 2.17 3.60 38.11
CA THR A 53 2.90 4.81 37.70
C THR A 53 3.24 4.64 36.23
N ALA A 54 2.53 5.36 35.37
CA ALA A 54 3.05 5.70 34.06
C ALA A 54 4.39 6.39 34.33
N ALA A 55 5.49 5.73 33.97
CA ALA A 55 6.82 6.32 34.03
C ALA A 55 6.82 7.52 33.07
N SER A 56 6.67 8.71 33.64
CA SER A 56 7.05 9.94 32.96
C SER A 56 8.56 9.82 32.74
N ALA A 57 9.00 9.78 31.49
CA ALA A 57 10.40 9.84 31.16
C ALA A 57 11.00 11.08 31.83
N GLU A 58 12.03 10.88 32.63
CA GLU A 58 12.69 11.97 33.37
C GLU A 58 13.35 12.95 32.37
N PRO A 59 13.38 14.26 32.68
CA PRO A 59 14.02 15.28 31.84
C PRO A 59 15.47 14.98 31.45
N ALA A 60 16.20 14.27 32.30
CA ALA A 60 17.61 13.86 32.08
C ALA A 60 17.79 12.86 30.92
N ASP A 61 16.76 12.05 30.63
CA ASP A 61 16.82 11.03 29.56
C ASP A 61 16.51 11.66 28.18
N LEU A 62 15.70 12.69 28.14
CA LEU A 62 15.40 13.45 26.93
C LEU A 62 16.60 14.27 26.44
N ASP A 63 17.36 14.89 27.35
CA ASP A 63 18.58 15.63 27.03
C ASP A 63 19.67 14.70 26.49
N THR A 64 19.81 13.50 27.04
CA THR A 64 20.77 12.48 26.56
C THR A 64 20.39 11.98 25.14
N HIS A 65 19.13 11.74 24.86
CA HIS A 65 18.67 11.28 23.56
C HIS A 65 18.83 12.35 22.47
N ALA A 66 18.47 13.61 22.76
CA ALA A 66 18.68 14.73 21.86
C ALA A 66 20.16 14.94 21.51
N GLN A 67 21.06 14.82 22.52
CA GLN A 67 22.51 14.89 22.32
C GLN A 67 23.05 13.72 21.49
N GLN A 68 22.50 12.54 21.66
CA GLN A 68 22.85 11.36 20.83
C GLN A 68 22.43 11.55 19.38
N PHE A 69 21.22 12.06 19.15
CA PHE A 69 20.74 12.38 17.81
C PHE A 69 21.60 13.44 17.14
N ALA A 70 21.95 14.53 17.85
CA ALA A 70 22.81 15.59 17.33
C ALA A 70 24.21 15.05 16.95
N ARG A 71 24.81 14.19 17.78
CA ARG A 71 26.09 13.54 17.46
C ARG A 71 25.97 12.67 16.21
N TRP A 72 24.90 11.87 16.12
CA TRP A 72 24.65 11.05 14.93
C TRP A 72 24.51 11.89 13.66
N VAL A 73 23.81 13.03 13.72
CA VAL A 73 23.68 13.97 12.58
C VAL A 73 25.06 14.50 12.18
N ALA A 74 25.92 14.85 13.15
CA ALA A 74 27.27 15.30 12.87
C ALA A 74 28.13 14.21 12.19
N GLU A 75 28.07 12.97 12.67
CA GLU A 75 28.76 11.82 12.08
C GLU A 75 28.21 11.50 10.67
N PHE A 76 26.90 11.54 10.48
CA PHE A 76 26.28 11.36 9.16
C PHE A 76 26.70 12.45 8.20
N SER A 77 26.79 13.71 8.65
CA SER A 77 27.27 14.85 7.85
C SER A 77 28.69 14.63 7.32
N GLN A 78 29.59 14.02 8.12
CA GLN A 78 30.93 13.65 7.65
C GLN A 78 30.86 12.63 6.50
N SER A 79 29.98 11.63 6.64
CA SER A 79 29.76 10.63 5.60
C SER A 79 29.15 11.23 4.33
N ALA A 80 28.24 12.20 4.49
CA ALA A 80 27.62 12.91 3.38
C ALA A 80 28.63 13.79 2.64
N ARG A 81 29.54 14.50 3.35
CA ARG A 81 30.67 15.24 2.74
C ARG A 81 31.54 14.30 1.90
N ALA A 82 31.91 13.15 2.46
CA ALA A 82 32.70 12.16 1.74
C ALA A 82 31.98 11.63 0.48
N ALA A 83 30.63 11.67 0.46
CA ALA A 83 29.81 11.33 -0.70
C ALA A 83 29.55 12.52 -1.65
N GLY A 84 30.19 13.69 -1.42
CA GLY A 84 30.15 14.85 -2.31
C GLY A 84 29.00 15.84 -2.03
N ILE A 85 28.42 15.82 -0.82
CA ILE A 85 27.45 16.86 -0.41
C ILE A 85 28.20 18.07 0.14
N ASP A 86 27.86 19.26 -0.35
CA ASP A 86 28.49 20.52 0.05
C ASP A 86 27.96 21.04 1.41
N GLU A 87 28.69 21.98 2.00
CA GLU A 87 28.35 22.56 3.30
C GLU A 87 27.03 23.34 3.27
N ALA A 88 26.73 24.04 2.20
CA ALA A 88 25.49 24.83 2.09
C ALA A 88 24.28 23.91 2.16
N THR A 89 24.33 22.77 1.48
CA THR A 89 23.31 21.73 1.53
C THR A 89 23.19 21.11 2.91
N LEU A 90 24.32 20.80 3.58
CA LEU A 90 24.31 20.25 4.93
C LEU A 90 23.70 21.22 5.94
N HIS A 91 24.04 22.51 5.87
CA HIS A 91 23.40 23.54 6.70
C HIS A 91 21.92 23.66 6.42
N SER A 92 21.52 23.76 5.15
CA SER A 92 20.10 23.81 4.75
C SER A 92 19.31 22.62 5.32
N ALA A 93 19.89 21.43 5.25
CA ALA A 93 19.22 20.18 5.68
C ALA A 93 19.16 20.02 7.21
N PHE A 94 20.25 20.34 7.92
CA PHE A 94 20.45 19.88 9.29
C PHE A 94 20.40 20.96 10.36
N ASP A 95 20.50 22.27 10.04
CA ASP A 95 20.42 23.33 11.06
C ASP A 95 19.10 23.32 11.83
N THR A 96 18.04 22.82 11.21
CA THR A 96 16.69 22.72 11.82
C THR A 96 16.15 21.29 11.91
N VAL A 97 16.99 20.27 11.69
CA VAL A 97 16.57 18.87 11.73
C VAL A 97 16.11 18.47 13.12
N ARG A 98 15.03 17.68 13.18
CA ARG A 98 14.43 17.24 14.44
C ARG A 98 14.26 15.73 14.45
N TYR A 99 14.47 15.15 15.62
CA TYR A 99 14.02 13.80 15.89
C TYR A 99 12.50 13.76 16.00
N VAL A 100 11.85 12.82 15.32
CA VAL A 100 10.39 12.70 15.27
C VAL A 100 9.95 11.35 15.86
N PRO A 101 9.58 11.28 17.16
CA PRO A 101 9.21 10.03 17.84
C PRO A 101 8.11 9.23 17.11
N ARG A 102 7.12 9.94 16.55
CA ARG A 102 6.02 9.35 15.76
C ARG A 102 6.51 8.49 14.59
N VAL A 103 7.66 8.81 13.99
CA VAL A 103 8.26 8.02 12.91
C VAL A 103 8.64 6.62 13.40
N ILE A 104 9.21 6.52 14.59
CA ILE A 104 9.58 5.24 15.20
C ILE A 104 8.36 4.45 15.64
N GLU A 105 7.34 5.11 16.19
CA GLU A 105 6.07 4.47 16.52
C GLU A 105 5.44 3.83 15.28
N LEU A 106 5.40 4.53 14.14
CA LEU A 106 4.88 4.03 12.88
C LEU A 106 5.75 2.92 12.28
N ASP A 107 7.10 3.03 12.38
CA ASP A 107 8.01 1.94 11.96
C ASP A 107 7.80 0.64 12.76
N ARG A 108 7.45 0.76 14.03
CA ARG A 108 7.20 -0.41 14.91
C ARG A 108 5.79 -0.97 14.76
N ALA A 109 4.81 -0.14 14.43
CA ALA A 109 3.39 -0.50 14.47
C ALA A 109 2.93 -1.39 13.30
N GLN A 110 3.56 -1.40 12.16
CA GLN A 110 3.22 -2.10 10.89
C GLN A 110 1.97 -3.02 10.95
N PRO A 111 0.74 -2.48 10.92
CA PRO A 111 -0.48 -3.26 11.11
C PRO A 111 -0.88 -4.08 9.87
N GLU A 112 -0.15 -3.95 8.77
CA GLU A 112 -0.53 -4.44 7.43
C GLU A 112 -0.47 -5.97 7.29
N PHE A 113 0.16 -6.67 8.25
CA PHE A 113 0.32 -8.12 8.20
C PHE A 113 -0.83 -8.93 8.86
N ASN A 114 -1.86 -8.26 9.40
CA ASN A 114 -2.94 -8.90 10.16
C ASN A 114 -4.27 -8.96 9.39
N ARG A 115 -4.28 -8.62 8.10
CA ARG A 115 -5.49 -8.62 7.28
C ARG A 115 -5.42 -9.68 6.20
N THR A 116 -6.57 -10.27 5.86
CA THR A 116 -6.67 -11.11 4.69
C THR A 116 -6.50 -10.27 3.41
N VAL A 117 -6.10 -10.90 2.34
CA VAL A 117 -5.95 -10.22 1.04
C VAL A 117 -7.28 -9.60 0.56
N TRP A 118 -8.41 -10.29 0.77
CA TRP A 118 -9.72 -9.75 0.37
C TRP A 118 -10.17 -8.57 1.21
N ASP A 119 -9.91 -8.55 2.53
CA ASP A 119 -10.20 -7.36 3.37
C ASP A 119 -9.36 -6.16 2.94
N TYR A 120 -8.11 -6.39 2.55
CA TYR A 120 -7.27 -5.34 1.98
C TYR A 120 -7.84 -4.82 0.66
N LEU A 121 -8.21 -5.72 -0.25
CA LEU A 121 -8.75 -5.38 -1.57
C LEU A 121 -10.11 -4.68 -1.50
N ASP A 122 -11.00 -5.10 -0.60
CA ASP A 122 -12.31 -4.45 -0.38
C ASP A 122 -12.15 -2.95 -0.02
N ASN A 123 -11.12 -2.63 0.77
CA ASN A 123 -10.78 -1.24 1.11
C ASN A 123 -10.05 -0.51 -0.03
N ALA A 124 -9.05 -1.18 -0.63
CA ALA A 124 -8.19 -0.60 -1.63
C ALA A 124 -8.91 -0.35 -2.97
N VAL A 125 -9.86 -1.21 -3.34
CA VAL A 125 -10.61 -1.16 -4.60
C VAL A 125 -12.09 -0.89 -4.33
N SER A 126 -12.38 0.02 -3.38
CA SER A 126 -13.75 0.38 -3.03
C SER A 126 -14.46 1.09 -4.19
N LYS A 127 -15.78 0.93 -4.27
CA LYS A 127 -16.63 1.62 -5.27
C LYS A 127 -16.39 3.13 -5.30
N GLN A 128 -16.17 3.73 -4.12
CA GLN A 128 -15.88 5.16 -4.00
C GLN A 128 -14.54 5.52 -4.64
N ARG A 129 -13.48 4.72 -4.41
CA ARG A 129 -12.17 4.96 -5.03
C ARG A 129 -12.22 4.76 -6.54
N VAL A 130 -12.94 3.75 -7.02
CA VAL A 130 -13.15 3.53 -8.46
C VAL A 130 -13.85 4.73 -9.10
N ALA A 131 -14.99 5.17 -8.55
CA ALA A 131 -15.71 6.33 -9.07
C ALA A 131 -14.83 7.59 -9.10
N ARG A 132 -14.13 7.87 -7.99
CA ARG A 132 -13.18 8.99 -7.92
C ARG A 132 -12.05 8.87 -8.94
N GLY A 133 -11.52 7.67 -9.13
CA GLY A 133 -10.45 7.43 -10.10
C GLY A 133 -10.92 7.62 -11.55
N GLN A 134 -12.14 7.21 -11.88
CA GLN A 134 -12.74 7.47 -13.19
C GLN A 134 -12.93 8.98 -13.43
N ASP A 135 -13.34 9.74 -12.41
CA ASP A 135 -13.42 11.20 -12.51
C ASP A 135 -12.03 11.81 -12.74
N LYS A 136 -11.02 11.33 -12.03
CA LYS A 136 -9.63 11.79 -12.17
C LYS A 136 -9.03 11.45 -13.52
N LEU A 137 -9.30 10.26 -14.06
CA LEU A 137 -8.89 9.88 -15.42
C LEU A 137 -9.46 10.86 -16.46
N ARG A 138 -10.75 11.24 -16.33
CA ARG A 138 -11.36 12.21 -17.23
C ARG A 138 -10.76 13.61 -17.10
N GLN A 139 -10.59 14.10 -15.85
CA GLN A 139 -10.07 15.44 -15.55
C GLN A 139 -8.61 15.62 -15.97
N SER A 140 -7.82 14.56 -15.83
CA SER A 140 -6.37 14.58 -16.02
C SER A 140 -5.92 13.87 -17.29
N ARG A 141 -6.85 13.68 -18.22
CA ARG A 141 -6.69 12.86 -19.43
C ARG A 141 -5.41 13.17 -20.19
N ALA A 142 -5.15 14.45 -20.45
CA ALA A 142 -4.00 14.88 -21.27
C ALA A 142 -2.65 14.43 -20.68
N ALA A 143 -2.44 14.65 -19.37
CA ALA A 143 -1.20 14.26 -18.70
C ALA A 143 -1.02 12.73 -18.64
N ILE A 144 -2.12 12.00 -18.36
CA ILE A 144 -2.11 10.55 -18.26
C ILE A 144 -1.85 9.91 -19.64
N GLU A 145 -2.53 10.35 -20.69
CA GLU A 145 -2.36 9.83 -22.07
C GLU A 145 -0.97 10.14 -22.62
N ALA A 146 -0.41 11.33 -22.33
CA ALA A 146 0.94 11.68 -22.73
C ALA A 146 1.97 10.72 -22.11
N ALA A 147 1.89 10.48 -20.79
CA ALA A 147 2.76 9.53 -20.10
C ALA A 147 2.55 8.09 -20.59
N ALA A 148 1.30 7.64 -20.74
CA ALA A 148 0.95 6.32 -21.23
C ALA A 148 1.53 6.06 -22.63
N SER A 149 1.37 7.00 -23.55
CA SER A 149 1.89 6.91 -24.91
C SER A 149 3.42 6.89 -24.95
N ARG A 150 4.08 7.71 -24.11
CA ARG A 150 5.53 7.81 -24.08
C ARG A 150 6.22 6.55 -23.54
N TYR A 151 5.64 5.93 -22.53
CA TYR A 151 6.28 4.82 -21.80
C TYR A 151 5.60 3.46 -22.00
N GLY A 152 4.49 3.40 -22.73
CA GLY A 152 3.75 2.16 -23.00
C GLY A 152 3.05 1.56 -21.77
N VAL A 153 2.78 2.37 -20.75
CA VAL A 153 2.06 1.97 -19.52
C VAL A 153 0.63 2.46 -19.61
N PRO A 154 -0.40 1.60 -19.48
CA PRO A 154 -1.80 2.04 -19.53
C PRO A 154 -2.12 3.14 -18.51
N GLY A 155 -2.90 4.14 -18.94
CA GLY A 155 -3.26 5.27 -18.09
C GLY A 155 -3.99 4.88 -16.81
N GLU A 156 -4.77 3.81 -16.88
CA GLU A 156 -5.48 3.24 -15.73
C GLU A 156 -4.53 2.68 -14.66
N ILE A 157 -3.39 2.12 -15.06
CA ILE A 157 -2.33 1.69 -14.13
C ILE A 157 -1.71 2.90 -13.43
N LEU A 158 -1.41 3.96 -14.19
CA LEU A 158 -0.88 5.21 -13.62
C LEU A 158 -1.86 5.83 -12.62
N ALA A 159 -3.14 5.92 -13.00
CA ALA A 159 -4.19 6.42 -12.14
C ALA A 159 -4.42 5.52 -10.91
N ALA A 160 -4.30 4.19 -11.05
CA ALA A 160 -4.42 3.26 -9.95
C ALA A 160 -3.31 3.45 -8.92
N ILE A 161 -2.05 3.58 -9.34
CA ILE A 161 -0.93 3.90 -8.44
C ILE A 161 -1.17 5.25 -7.76
N TRP A 162 -1.53 6.28 -8.51
CA TRP A 162 -1.87 7.59 -7.95
C TRP A 162 -2.98 7.51 -6.89
N GLY A 163 -4.02 6.71 -7.16
CA GLY A 163 -5.10 6.44 -6.22
C GLY A 163 -4.67 5.69 -4.98
N MET A 164 -3.78 4.71 -5.13
CA MET A 164 -3.27 3.92 -4.01
C MET A 164 -2.31 4.71 -3.12
N GLU A 165 -1.43 5.51 -3.70
CA GLU A 165 -0.35 6.20 -2.97
C GLU A 165 -0.84 7.44 -2.23
N SER A 166 -1.65 8.28 -2.86
CA SER A 166 -2.07 9.56 -2.27
C SER A 166 -3.56 9.83 -2.33
N ASN A 167 -4.38 8.79 -2.65
CA ASN A 167 -5.81 8.99 -2.93
C ASN A 167 -6.03 10.12 -3.95
N PHE A 168 -5.31 10.03 -5.08
CA PHE A 168 -5.32 10.98 -6.19
C PHE A 168 -4.85 12.39 -5.77
N GLY A 169 -3.72 12.48 -5.10
CA GLY A 169 -3.09 13.73 -4.67
C GLY A 169 -3.75 14.41 -3.46
N SER A 170 -4.70 13.71 -2.78
CA SER A 170 -5.40 14.31 -1.63
C SER A 170 -4.62 14.27 -0.33
N PHE A 171 -3.66 13.35 -0.22
CA PHE A 171 -2.81 13.19 0.95
C PHE A 171 -1.44 12.64 0.52
N MET A 172 -0.40 13.43 0.73
CA MET A 172 0.98 13.10 0.33
C MET A 172 1.90 12.90 1.54
N GLY A 173 1.34 12.88 2.74
CA GLY A 173 2.08 12.90 4.00
C GLY A 173 2.18 14.30 4.59
N ASP A 174 2.65 14.37 5.83
CA ASP A 174 2.72 15.58 6.65
C ASP A 174 4.04 15.69 7.44
N ILE A 175 5.00 14.81 7.18
CA ILE A 175 6.26 14.75 7.91
C ILE A 175 7.40 15.27 7.01
N PRO A 176 8.26 16.20 7.52
CA PRO A 176 9.45 16.61 6.79
C PRO A 176 10.34 15.41 6.48
N THR A 177 10.62 15.20 5.20
CA THR A 177 11.34 14.00 4.71
C THR A 177 12.74 13.85 5.31
N ILE A 178 13.46 14.95 5.47
CA ILE A 178 14.80 14.96 6.10
C ILE A 178 14.71 14.51 7.56
N ASP A 179 13.72 15.04 8.31
CA ASP A 179 13.53 14.69 9.72
C ASP A 179 13.12 13.21 9.88
N ALA A 180 12.21 12.73 9.02
CA ALA A 180 11.78 11.33 9.02
C ALA A 180 12.96 10.39 8.76
N LEU A 181 13.75 10.65 7.71
CA LEU A 181 14.87 9.80 7.31
C LEU A 181 16.05 9.89 8.28
N ALA A 182 16.33 11.07 8.86
CA ALA A 182 17.32 11.21 9.93
C ALA A 182 16.91 10.42 11.17
N THR A 183 15.65 10.50 11.59
CA THR A 183 15.12 9.72 12.71
C THR A 183 15.24 8.22 12.48
N LEU A 184 14.84 7.72 11.31
CA LEU A 184 14.98 6.30 10.93
C LEU A 184 16.44 5.88 10.81
N GLY A 185 17.31 6.76 10.33
CA GLY A 185 18.75 6.51 10.18
C GLY A 185 19.47 6.40 11.53
N PHE A 186 18.99 7.14 12.51
CA PHE A 186 19.50 7.16 13.88
C PHE A 186 19.04 5.93 14.69
N GLU A 187 17.73 5.67 14.79
CA GLU A 187 17.15 4.66 15.69
C GLU A 187 16.52 3.47 14.97
N GLY A 188 16.27 3.58 13.67
CA GLY A 188 15.44 2.62 12.95
C GLY A 188 16.10 1.26 12.73
N ARG A 189 15.27 0.20 12.72
CA ARG A 189 15.65 -1.15 12.29
C ARG A 189 16.28 -1.17 10.89
N ARG A 190 15.95 -0.19 10.06
CA ARG A 190 16.38 -0.03 8.67
C ARG A 190 17.43 1.08 8.52
N GLY A 191 18.27 1.29 9.53
CA GLY A 191 19.25 2.37 9.54
C GLY A 191 20.08 2.52 8.26
N PRO A 192 20.73 1.46 7.73
CA PRO A 192 21.49 1.56 6.48
C PRO A 192 20.64 2.01 5.28
N TRP A 193 19.40 1.51 5.15
CA TRP A 193 18.47 1.91 4.11
C TRP A 193 18.08 3.39 4.27
N ALA A 194 17.71 3.81 5.47
CA ALA A 194 17.32 5.20 5.75
C ALA A 194 18.46 6.20 5.48
N ARG A 195 19.69 5.86 5.82
CA ARG A 195 20.89 6.67 5.49
C ARG A 195 21.07 6.83 3.99
N GLY A 196 20.83 5.75 3.20
CA GLY A 196 20.87 5.82 1.74
C GLY A 196 19.79 6.75 1.17
N GLN A 197 18.57 6.69 1.72
CA GLN A 197 17.49 7.59 1.32
C GLN A 197 17.76 9.05 1.76
N LEU A 198 18.32 9.26 2.94
CA LEU A 198 18.70 10.59 3.41
C LEU A 198 19.80 11.21 2.54
N LEU A 199 20.79 10.43 2.14
CA LEU A 199 21.83 10.90 1.20
C LEU A 199 21.23 11.27 -0.15
N ALA A 200 20.27 10.49 -0.65
CA ALA A 200 19.56 10.82 -1.88
C ALA A 200 18.73 12.11 -1.73
N ALA A 201 18.08 12.32 -0.58
CA ALA A 201 17.36 13.56 -0.27
C ALA A 201 18.28 14.78 -0.24
N LEU A 202 19.49 14.65 0.34
CA LEU A 202 20.50 15.71 0.31
C LEU A 202 20.95 16.04 -1.13
N LYS A 203 21.10 15.05 -2.00
CA LYS A 203 21.42 15.26 -3.43
C LYS A 203 20.31 16.01 -4.15
N MET A 204 19.04 15.77 -3.80
CA MET A 204 17.92 16.55 -4.37
C MET A 204 18.03 18.03 -3.97
N LEU A 205 18.34 18.33 -2.70
CA LEU A 205 18.57 19.70 -2.24
C LEU A 205 19.75 20.33 -2.97
N GLN A 206 20.89 19.64 -3.05
CA GLN A 206 22.09 20.12 -3.71
C GLN A 206 21.90 20.42 -5.19
N ASN A 207 21.04 19.65 -5.86
CA ASN A 207 20.69 19.84 -7.25
C ASN A 207 19.62 20.94 -7.46
N HIS A 208 19.19 21.62 -6.39
CA HIS A 208 18.12 22.63 -6.43
C HIS A 208 16.81 22.12 -7.04
N GLU A 209 16.51 20.82 -6.86
CA GLU A 209 15.25 20.24 -7.34
C GLU A 209 14.06 20.82 -6.57
N LEU A 210 14.24 21.09 -5.29
CA LEU A 210 13.27 21.73 -4.42
C LEU A 210 13.95 22.24 -3.13
N GLU A 211 13.26 23.11 -2.42
CA GLU A 211 13.69 23.60 -1.12
C GLU A 211 13.33 22.60 -0.01
N ARG A 212 14.05 22.70 1.13
CA ARG A 212 13.88 21.79 2.28
C ARG A 212 12.44 21.74 2.81
N ASP A 213 11.77 22.87 2.88
CA ASP A 213 10.40 23.00 3.38
C ASP A 213 9.35 22.38 2.45
N GLN A 214 9.66 22.23 1.17
CA GLN A 214 8.85 21.52 0.19
C GLN A 214 8.98 19.99 0.30
N MET A 215 10.04 19.49 0.92
CA MET A 215 10.28 18.06 1.11
C MET A 215 9.40 17.49 2.23
N ILE A 216 8.11 17.45 1.99
CA ILE A 216 7.12 16.84 2.89
C ILE A 216 6.66 15.52 2.28
N GLY A 217 6.51 14.51 3.14
CA GLY A 217 6.13 13.17 2.70
C GLY A 217 5.62 12.28 3.82
N SER A 218 5.73 10.98 3.62
CA SER A 218 5.36 9.97 4.60
C SER A 218 6.40 9.83 5.72
N TRP A 219 6.03 9.14 6.77
CA TRP A 219 6.94 8.78 7.88
C TRP A 219 8.20 8.01 7.43
N ALA A 220 8.13 7.33 6.28
CA ALA A 220 9.25 6.59 5.69
C ALA A 220 9.98 7.36 4.59
N GLY A 221 9.70 8.66 4.42
CA GLY A 221 10.37 9.54 3.47
C GLY A 221 9.90 9.38 2.02
N ALA A 222 8.75 8.74 1.76
CA ALA A 222 8.14 8.71 0.44
C ALA A 222 7.43 10.04 0.17
N MET A 223 7.56 10.59 -1.05
CA MET A 223 7.24 11.98 -1.38
C MET A 223 6.32 12.11 -2.59
N GLY A 224 5.58 13.21 -2.63
CA GLY A 224 4.77 13.61 -3.77
C GLY A 224 3.52 12.77 -3.98
N GLN A 225 2.85 13.00 -5.10
CA GLN A 225 1.54 12.40 -5.39
C GLN A 225 1.58 10.88 -5.60
N THR A 226 2.70 10.32 -6.00
CA THR A 226 2.91 8.88 -6.20
C THR A 226 3.96 8.29 -5.27
N GLN A 227 4.27 8.99 -4.19
CA GLN A 227 5.04 8.52 -3.04
C GLN A 227 6.41 7.90 -3.43
N LEU A 228 7.17 8.60 -4.28
CA LEU A 228 8.52 8.18 -4.64
C LEU A 228 9.49 8.39 -3.46
N LEU A 229 10.32 7.40 -3.20
CA LEU A 229 11.47 7.54 -2.31
C LEU A 229 12.52 8.47 -2.93
N PRO A 230 13.34 9.19 -2.15
CA PRO A 230 14.38 10.08 -2.69
C PRO A 230 15.29 9.42 -3.73
N SER A 231 15.73 8.18 -3.50
CA SER A 231 16.55 7.45 -4.47
C SER A 231 15.79 7.15 -5.77
N ASN A 232 14.50 6.85 -5.69
CA ASN A 232 13.65 6.62 -6.86
C ASN A 232 13.36 7.93 -7.60
N TYR A 233 13.19 9.04 -6.88
CA TYR A 233 13.09 10.35 -7.48
C TYR A 233 14.32 10.67 -8.33
N LEU A 234 15.52 10.55 -7.77
CA LEU A 234 16.77 10.80 -8.52
C LEU A 234 16.92 9.91 -9.76
N ALA A 235 16.45 8.66 -9.67
CA ALA A 235 16.60 7.68 -10.75
C ALA A 235 15.52 7.78 -11.83
N TYR A 236 14.30 8.16 -11.47
CA TYR A 236 13.13 7.98 -12.34
C TYR A 236 12.27 9.23 -12.55
N ALA A 237 12.38 10.26 -11.70
CA ALA A 237 11.62 11.48 -11.91
C ALA A 237 12.02 12.17 -13.20
N VAL A 238 11.04 12.67 -13.94
CA VAL A 238 11.20 13.34 -15.22
C VAL A 238 10.47 14.67 -15.23
N ASP A 239 11.04 15.63 -15.91
CA ASP A 239 10.39 16.87 -16.33
C ASP A 239 9.59 16.56 -17.61
N ALA A 240 8.30 16.37 -17.45
CA ALA A 240 7.42 15.94 -18.56
C ALA A 240 6.69 17.11 -19.21
N ASP A 241 6.53 18.24 -18.53
CA ASP A 241 5.96 19.48 -19.10
C ASP A 241 7.02 20.44 -19.68
N GLY A 242 8.31 20.20 -19.39
CA GLY A 242 9.43 20.93 -19.97
C GLY A 242 9.71 22.28 -19.31
N ASP A 243 9.28 22.47 -18.06
CA ASP A 243 9.49 23.71 -17.31
C ASP A 243 10.87 23.80 -16.65
N GLY A 244 11.70 22.77 -16.76
CA GLY A 244 13.04 22.66 -16.19
C GLY A 244 13.07 22.08 -14.77
N ARG A 245 11.95 21.57 -14.26
CA ARG A 245 11.81 20.98 -12.92
C ARG A 245 11.21 19.58 -13.01
N ARG A 246 11.39 18.79 -11.96
CA ARG A 246 10.78 17.47 -11.83
C ARG A 246 9.79 17.48 -10.66
N ASP A 247 8.66 18.18 -10.83
CA ASP A 247 7.70 18.45 -9.76
C ASP A 247 6.68 17.31 -9.60
N ILE A 248 7.00 16.35 -8.75
CA ILE A 248 6.08 15.25 -8.42
C ILE A 248 4.99 15.62 -7.39
N TRP A 249 4.91 16.88 -6.97
CA TRP A 249 3.88 17.37 -6.03
C TRP A 249 2.76 18.14 -6.73
N ALA A 250 3.10 19.07 -7.61
CA ALA A 250 2.14 19.97 -8.23
C ALA A 250 1.96 19.74 -9.75
N SER A 251 3.02 19.36 -10.48
CA SER A 251 2.93 19.09 -11.92
C SER A 251 2.39 17.69 -12.19
N LEU A 252 1.15 17.58 -12.63
CA LEU A 252 0.56 16.28 -12.96
C LEU A 252 1.25 15.58 -14.16
N PRO A 253 1.72 16.29 -15.21
CA PRO A 253 2.57 15.68 -16.23
C PRO A 253 3.80 14.98 -15.67
N ASP A 254 4.51 15.61 -14.72
CA ASP A 254 5.71 15.04 -14.09
C ASP A 254 5.37 13.86 -13.19
N VAL A 255 4.27 13.95 -12.43
CA VAL A 255 3.75 12.86 -11.62
C VAL A 255 3.49 11.62 -12.47
N MET A 256 2.75 11.76 -13.57
CA MET A 256 2.40 10.64 -14.45
C MET A 256 3.60 10.16 -15.26
N GLY A 257 4.42 11.08 -15.76
CA GLY A 257 5.65 10.79 -16.49
C GLY A 257 6.65 10.02 -15.65
N SER A 258 6.89 10.47 -14.41
CA SER A 258 7.82 9.82 -13.47
C SER A 258 7.34 8.41 -13.07
N THR A 259 6.04 8.25 -12.81
CA THR A 259 5.44 6.96 -12.49
C THR A 259 5.53 5.98 -13.66
N ALA A 260 5.21 6.44 -14.86
CA ALA A 260 5.31 5.63 -16.07
C ALA A 260 6.77 5.25 -16.40
N HIS A 261 7.70 6.19 -16.25
CA HIS A 261 9.14 5.94 -16.42
C HIS A 261 9.66 4.91 -15.42
N PHE A 262 9.27 5.01 -14.15
CA PHE A 262 9.60 4.00 -13.15
C PHE A 262 9.15 2.60 -13.58
N LEU A 263 7.89 2.44 -13.99
CA LEU A 263 7.36 1.13 -14.40
C LEU A 263 8.05 0.60 -15.66
N ALA A 264 8.30 1.46 -16.66
CA ALA A 264 9.02 1.11 -17.88
C ALA A 264 10.44 0.59 -17.56
N LYS A 265 11.18 1.32 -16.71
CA LYS A 265 12.52 0.90 -16.25
C LYS A 265 12.48 -0.32 -15.33
N SER A 266 11.35 -0.60 -14.68
CA SER A 266 11.12 -1.80 -13.86
C SER A 266 10.75 -3.04 -14.68
N GLY A 267 10.73 -2.95 -16.02
CA GLY A 267 10.49 -4.08 -16.91
C GLY A 267 9.04 -4.22 -17.37
N TRP A 268 8.28 -3.12 -17.38
CA TRP A 268 6.94 -3.11 -17.96
C TRP A 268 6.97 -3.54 -19.43
N GLN A 269 6.11 -4.47 -19.81
CA GLN A 269 5.96 -4.96 -21.15
C GLN A 269 4.68 -4.40 -21.78
N VAL A 270 4.85 -3.68 -22.88
CA VAL A 270 3.72 -3.12 -23.64
C VAL A 270 2.83 -4.23 -24.15
N ASN A 271 1.52 -4.05 -24.12
CA ASN A 271 0.50 -4.99 -24.57
C ASN A 271 0.43 -6.32 -23.78
N GLN A 272 1.19 -6.50 -22.70
CA GLN A 272 0.97 -7.60 -21.78
C GLN A 272 0.03 -7.19 -20.64
N PRO A 273 -0.89 -8.07 -20.19
CA PRO A 273 -1.71 -7.80 -19.02
C PRO A 273 -0.85 -7.74 -17.74
N TRP A 274 -1.37 -7.09 -16.70
CA TRP A 274 -0.76 -7.11 -15.38
C TRP A 274 -0.92 -8.49 -14.72
N ALA A 275 -2.06 -9.14 -14.90
CA ALA A 275 -2.39 -10.51 -14.52
C ALA A 275 -3.60 -11.00 -15.30
N ILE A 276 -3.85 -12.30 -15.22
CA ILE A 276 -5.04 -12.96 -15.76
C ILE A 276 -5.63 -13.82 -14.66
N GLU A 277 -6.89 -13.64 -14.34
CA GLU A 277 -7.59 -14.57 -13.46
C GLU A 277 -7.84 -15.88 -14.20
N VAL A 278 -7.46 -17.02 -13.61
CA VAL A 278 -7.46 -18.32 -14.26
C VAL A 278 -8.20 -19.37 -13.45
N ARG A 279 -8.66 -20.42 -14.15
CA ARG A 279 -9.20 -21.64 -13.55
C ARG A 279 -8.13 -22.72 -13.56
N LEU A 280 -7.92 -23.33 -12.41
CA LEU A 280 -7.07 -24.50 -12.26
C LEU A 280 -7.88 -25.80 -12.46
N PRO A 281 -7.32 -26.85 -13.08
CA PRO A 281 -8.02 -28.13 -13.27
C PRO A 281 -8.25 -28.83 -11.93
N ALA A 282 -9.21 -29.74 -11.91
CA ALA A 282 -9.38 -30.65 -10.78
C ALA A 282 -8.10 -31.48 -10.58
N GLY A 283 -7.64 -31.61 -9.33
CA GLY A 283 -6.42 -32.33 -9.00
C GLY A 283 -5.12 -31.58 -9.35
N PHE A 284 -5.20 -30.26 -9.59
CA PHE A 284 -4.01 -29.44 -9.83
C PHE A 284 -2.96 -29.62 -8.73
N ASP A 285 -1.71 -29.85 -9.13
CA ASP A 285 -0.60 -29.89 -8.16
C ASP A 285 -0.21 -28.45 -7.74
N TYR A 286 -0.66 -28.06 -6.57
CA TYR A 286 -0.41 -26.73 -6.00
C TYR A 286 1.07 -26.46 -5.70
N ALA A 287 1.95 -27.48 -5.73
CA ALA A 287 3.40 -27.26 -5.66
C ALA A 287 3.91 -26.42 -6.84
N ASN A 288 3.24 -26.47 -7.99
CA ASN A 288 3.53 -25.65 -9.16
C ASN A 288 3.15 -24.17 -8.99
N ALA A 289 2.43 -23.82 -7.95
CA ALA A 289 2.03 -22.43 -7.65
C ALA A 289 2.84 -21.84 -6.49
N ASP A 290 4.15 -22.12 -6.46
CA ASP A 290 5.05 -21.61 -5.40
C ASP A 290 5.46 -20.14 -5.60
N GLY A 291 5.16 -19.56 -6.75
CA GLY A 291 5.54 -18.20 -7.15
C GLY A 291 6.97 -18.11 -7.71
N GLU A 292 7.75 -19.19 -7.63
CA GLU A 292 9.12 -19.28 -8.16
C GLU A 292 9.14 -19.97 -9.52
N LEU A 293 8.27 -20.98 -9.72
CA LEU A 293 8.14 -21.65 -11.01
C LEU A 293 7.58 -20.69 -12.06
N ARG A 294 8.39 -20.42 -13.08
CA ARG A 294 8.05 -19.55 -14.20
C ARG A 294 8.12 -20.30 -15.50
N GLN A 295 7.09 -20.15 -16.30
CA GLN A 295 7.03 -20.76 -17.63
C GLN A 295 6.08 -19.98 -18.54
N SER A 296 6.00 -20.36 -19.81
CA SER A 296 5.09 -19.73 -20.74
C SER A 296 3.63 -20.04 -20.41
N SER A 297 2.72 -19.14 -20.78
CA SER A 297 1.28 -19.39 -20.68
C SER A 297 0.87 -20.67 -21.42
N ALA A 298 1.49 -21.00 -22.54
CA ALA A 298 1.29 -22.25 -23.27
C ALA A 298 1.63 -23.49 -22.41
N ALA A 299 2.74 -23.44 -21.65
CA ALA A 299 3.10 -24.52 -20.72
C ALA A 299 2.08 -24.67 -19.58
N TRP A 300 1.55 -23.54 -19.06
CA TRP A 300 0.46 -23.58 -18.09
C TRP A 300 -0.82 -24.17 -18.66
N GLN A 301 -1.16 -23.89 -19.92
CA GLN A 301 -2.30 -24.52 -20.61
C GLN A 301 -2.14 -26.04 -20.74
N GLN A 302 -0.92 -26.54 -21.00
CA GLN A 302 -0.64 -27.97 -21.02
C GLN A 302 -0.88 -28.65 -19.66
N LEU A 303 -0.72 -27.91 -18.57
CA LEU A 303 -1.08 -28.35 -17.21
C LEU A 303 -2.57 -28.16 -16.89
N GLY A 304 -3.40 -27.79 -17.86
CA GLY A 304 -4.84 -27.62 -17.72
C GLY A 304 -5.28 -26.27 -17.17
N VAL A 305 -4.38 -25.30 -17.01
CA VAL A 305 -4.74 -23.93 -16.61
C VAL A 305 -5.49 -23.25 -17.76
N GLN A 306 -6.63 -22.64 -17.45
CA GLN A 306 -7.51 -22.02 -18.44
C GLN A 306 -7.88 -20.60 -18.02
N SER A 307 -8.16 -19.73 -18.98
CA SER A 307 -8.86 -18.49 -18.75
C SER A 307 -10.26 -18.74 -18.16
N LEU A 308 -10.81 -17.81 -17.38
CA LEU A 308 -12.14 -17.99 -16.77
C LEU A 308 -13.26 -18.16 -17.79
N ASP A 309 -13.16 -17.52 -18.95
CA ASP A 309 -14.10 -17.62 -20.08
C ASP A 309 -13.86 -18.86 -20.95
N GLY A 310 -12.84 -19.69 -20.63
CA GLY A 310 -12.46 -20.86 -21.40
C GLY A 310 -11.69 -20.56 -22.68
N GLY A 311 -11.37 -19.29 -22.95
CA GLY A 311 -10.57 -18.86 -24.07
C GLY A 311 -9.07 -19.20 -23.93
N PRO A 312 -8.25 -18.93 -24.97
CA PRO A 312 -6.82 -19.07 -24.88
C PRO A 312 -6.21 -18.08 -23.91
N LEU A 313 -5.18 -18.48 -23.18
CA LEU A 313 -4.38 -17.53 -22.37
C LEU A 313 -3.60 -16.61 -23.33
N PRO A 314 -3.47 -15.31 -23.03
CA PRO A 314 -2.59 -14.44 -23.78
C PRO A 314 -1.13 -14.90 -23.66
N ASP A 315 -0.31 -14.55 -24.65
CA ASP A 315 1.09 -14.94 -24.68
C ASP A 315 1.88 -14.26 -23.56
N LEU A 316 2.26 -15.03 -22.56
CA LEU A 316 3.12 -14.65 -21.45
C LEU A 316 4.31 -15.61 -21.41
N PRO A 317 5.47 -15.22 -21.92
CA PRO A 317 6.62 -16.12 -22.02
C PRO A 317 7.21 -16.50 -20.65
N ASP A 318 7.06 -15.63 -19.65
CA ASP A 318 7.62 -15.78 -18.30
C ASP A 318 6.56 -15.42 -17.25
N SER A 319 5.70 -16.39 -16.96
CA SER A 319 4.58 -16.22 -16.03
C SER A 319 4.62 -17.24 -14.89
N ALA A 320 4.02 -16.88 -13.78
CA ALA A 320 3.88 -17.72 -12.59
C ALA A 320 2.43 -17.72 -12.09
N LEU A 321 2.02 -18.79 -11.39
CA LEU A 321 0.74 -18.83 -10.71
C LEU A 321 0.83 -18.17 -9.35
N LEU A 322 -0.13 -17.32 -9.06
CA LEU A 322 -0.33 -16.64 -7.79
C LEU A 322 -1.64 -17.08 -7.16
N LEU A 323 -1.58 -17.62 -5.95
CA LEU A 323 -2.71 -18.05 -5.13
C LEU A 323 -2.79 -17.20 -3.86
N PRO A 324 -3.38 -16.01 -3.90
CA PRO A 324 -3.32 -15.07 -2.78
C PRO A 324 -4.11 -15.53 -1.54
N ALA A 325 -5.02 -16.49 -1.72
CA ALA A 325 -5.82 -17.11 -0.65
C ALA A 325 -5.72 -18.64 -0.64
N GLY A 326 -4.60 -19.17 -1.12
CA GLY A 326 -4.39 -20.62 -1.25
C GLY A 326 -5.32 -21.29 -2.27
N ALA A 327 -5.47 -22.60 -2.13
CA ALA A 327 -6.26 -23.44 -3.05
C ALA A 327 -7.77 -23.10 -3.06
N ARG A 328 -8.27 -22.41 -2.03
CA ARG A 328 -9.70 -22.08 -1.87
C ARG A 328 -10.09 -20.74 -2.52
N GLY A 329 -9.12 -19.93 -2.94
CA GLY A 329 -9.35 -18.61 -3.48
C GLY A 329 -9.12 -18.50 -4.99
N PRO A 330 -9.23 -17.26 -5.52
CA PRO A 330 -8.90 -16.96 -6.89
C PRO A 330 -7.44 -17.31 -7.23
N ALA A 331 -7.23 -17.76 -8.45
CA ALA A 331 -5.90 -17.99 -9.01
C ALA A 331 -5.62 -16.97 -10.11
N PHE A 332 -4.38 -16.47 -10.15
CA PHE A 332 -3.93 -15.51 -11.15
C PHE A 332 -2.68 -16.03 -11.85
N LEU A 333 -2.63 -15.86 -13.15
CA LEU A 333 -1.39 -15.98 -13.92
C LEU A 333 -0.76 -14.59 -14.02
N VAL A 334 0.43 -14.41 -13.45
CA VAL A 334 1.12 -13.13 -13.33
C VAL A 334 2.41 -13.12 -14.14
N GLY A 335 2.63 -12.04 -14.88
CA GLY A 335 3.79 -11.89 -15.78
C GLY A 335 4.73 -10.75 -15.36
N ALA A 336 5.43 -10.21 -16.35
CA ALA A 336 6.40 -9.13 -16.18
C ALA A 336 5.75 -7.87 -15.55
N ASN A 337 4.54 -7.51 -15.97
CA ASN A 337 3.87 -6.30 -15.51
C ASN A 337 3.46 -6.36 -14.04
N PHE A 338 3.06 -7.52 -13.55
CA PHE A 338 2.85 -7.71 -12.12
C PHE A 338 4.16 -7.51 -11.32
N ARG A 339 5.27 -8.03 -11.85
CA ARG A 339 6.59 -7.84 -11.23
C ARG A 339 7.06 -6.39 -11.29
N ALA A 340 6.73 -5.65 -12.35
CA ALA A 340 7.00 -4.21 -12.41
C ALA A 340 6.25 -3.42 -11.32
N ILE A 341 4.99 -3.79 -11.05
CA ILE A 341 4.22 -3.19 -9.93
C ILE A 341 4.83 -3.58 -8.57
N LEU A 342 5.27 -4.84 -8.40
CA LEU A 342 5.97 -5.27 -7.18
C LEU A 342 7.28 -4.52 -6.94
N ARG A 343 7.94 -3.99 -7.98
CA ARG A 343 9.11 -3.12 -7.80
C ARG A 343 8.74 -1.74 -7.26
N TYR A 344 7.53 -1.28 -7.53
CA TYR A 344 7.00 -0.05 -6.94
C TYR A 344 6.75 -0.24 -5.44
N ASN A 345 6.03 -1.30 -5.08
CA ASN A 345 5.81 -1.71 -3.70
C ASN A 345 5.79 -3.25 -3.63
N ASN A 346 6.73 -3.81 -2.87
CA ASN A 346 6.95 -5.26 -2.80
C ASN A 346 5.94 -5.97 -1.88
N ALA A 347 4.64 -5.71 -2.10
CA ALA A 347 3.54 -6.39 -1.44
C ALA A 347 2.56 -6.96 -2.48
N THR A 348 2.32 -8.26 -2.43
CA THR A 348 1.39 -8.96 -3.34
C THR A 348 -0.01 -8.34 -3.31
N SER A 349 -0.52 -8.01 -2.13
CA SER A 349 -1.82 -7.36 -1.96
C SER A 349 -1.88 -5.98 -2.62
N TYR A 350 -0.80 -5.21 -2.54
CA TYR A 350 -0.67 -3.93 -3.22
C TYR A 350 -0.69 -4.10 -4.75
N ALA A 351 0.12 -5.02 -5.27
CA ALA A 351 0.18 -5.24 -6.72
C ALA A 351 -1.16 -5.72 -7.29
N LEU A 352 -1.87 -6.60 -6.57
CA LEU A 352 -3.24 -6.99 -6.90
C LEU A 352 -4.21 -5.79 -6.84
N ALA A 353 -4.10 -4.94 -5.82
CA ALA A 353 -4.97 -3.77 -5.70
C ALA A 353 -4.76 -2.77 -6.84
N VAL A 354 -3.50 -2.47 -7.19
CA VAL A 354 -3.18 -1.60 -8.34
C VAL A 354 -3.79 -2.17 -9.62
N GLY A 355 -3.56 -3.45 -9.91
CA GLY A 355 -4.07 -4.08 -11.13
C GLY A 355 -5.59 -4.14 -11.18
N LEU A 356 -6.24 -4.56 -10.08
CA LEU A 356 -7.70 -4.64 -9.98
C LEU A 356 -8.35 -3.26 -10.02
N LEU A 357 -7.75 -2.25 -9.37
CA LEU A 357 -8.23 -0.87 -9.47
C LEU A 357 -8.13 -0.38 -10.90
N ALA A 358 -7.00 -0.57 -11.57
CA ALA A 358 -6.83 -0.20 -12.98
C ALA A 358 -7.86 -0.89 -13.88
N GLN A 359 -8.11 -2.18 -13.68
CA GLN A 359 -9.11 -2.94 -14.43
C GLN A 359 -10.52 -2.36 -14.25
N GLN A 360 -10.90 -1.99 -13.02
CA GLN A 360 -12.21 -1.39 -12.76
C GLN A 360 -12.28 0.08 -13.22
N LEU A 361 -11.18 0.81 -13.21
CA LEU A 361 -11.11 2.15 -13.80
C LEU A 361 -11.39 2.10 -15.32
N ALA A 362 -10.93 1.06 -16.01
CA ALA A 362 -11.23 0.77 -17.41
C ALA A 362 -12.65 0.25 -17.64
N GLY A 363 -13.49 0.09 -16.61
CA GLY A 363 -14.83 -0.48 -16.69
C GLY A 363 -14.87 -2.00 -16.71
N GLY A 364 -13.75 -2.67 -16.49
CA GLY A 364 -13.67 -4.14 -16.39
C GLY A 364 -14.25 -4.68 -15.08
N PRO A 365 -14.43 -6.01 -15.00
CA PRO A 365 -14.97 -6.67 -13.81
C PRO A 365 -14.00 -6.63 -12.64
N GLY A 366 -14.48 -6.84 -11.42
CA GLY A 366 -13.66 -7.21 -10.28
C GLY A 366 -13.20 -8.67 -10.38
N VAL A 367 -12.64 -9.20 -9.27
CA VAL A 367 -12.33 -10.63 -9.15
C VAL A 367 -13.62 -11.43 -9.26
N GLN A 368 -13.62 -12.46 -10.11
CA GLN A 368 -14.81 -13.24 -10.42
C GLN A 368 -14.93 -14.51 -9.57
N ALA A 369 -13.81 -15.17 -9.29
CA ALA A 369 -13.82 -16.32 -8.39
C ALA A 369 -14.06 -15.89 -6.94
N PRO A 370 -14.77 -16.67 -6.12
CA PRO A 370 -15.09 -16.29 -4.76
C PRO A 370 -13.85 -16.30 -3.86
N TRP A 371 -13.77 -15.32 -2.97
CA TRP A 371 -12.82 -15.33 -1.86
C TRP A 371 -13.30 -16.25 -0.73
N PRO A 372 -12.42 -16.99 -0.05
CA PRO A 372 -12.78 -17.83 1.10
C PRO A 372 -12.99 -16.97 2.36
N ARG A 373 -14.09 -16.21 2.40
CA ARG A 373 -14.39 -15.22 3.45
C ARG A 373 -14.68 -15.81 4.83
N ASP A 374 -14.82 -17.13 4.91
CA ASP A 374 -14.88 -17.89 6.16
C ASP A 374 -13.50 -18.08 6.81
N LEU A 375 -12.42 -17.91 6.07
CA LEU A 375 -11.06 -17.97 6.61
C LEU A 375 -10.68 -16.64 7.28
N GLN A 376 -10.01 -16.77 8.43
CA GLN A 376 -9.46 -15.64 9.17
C GLN A 376 -7.95 -15.60 9.00
N ALA A 377 -7.39 -14.39 8.93
CA ALA A 377 -5.94 -14.21 8.99
C ALA A 377 -5.42 -14.66 10.35
N LEU A 378 -4.29 -15.38 10.34
CA LEU A 378 -3.59 -15.66 11.59
C LEU A 378 -3.02 -14.37 12.17
N SER A 379 -3.23 -14.16 13.47
CA SER A 379 -2.52 -13.11 14.19
C SER A 379 -1.03 -13.42 14.26
N ARG A 380 -0.22 -12.40 14.52
CA ARG A 380 1.23 -12.57 14.63
C ARG A 380 1.63 -13.66 15.65
N PRO A 381 1.06 -13.72 16.89
CA PRO A 381 1.33 -14.81 17.81
C PRO A 381 0.93 -16.20 17.27
N GLN A 382 -0.20 -16.29 16.54
CA GLN A 382 -0.63 -17.55 15.94
C GLN A 382 0.31 -18.00 14.82
N LEU A 383 0.81 -17.06 14.01
CA LEU A 383 1.80 -17.38 12.98
C LEU A 383 3.14 -17.79 13.59
N GLN A 384 3.58 -17.17 14.70
CA GLN A 384 4.75 -17.60 15.48
C GLN A 384 4.56 -19.03 16.02
N ALA A 385 3.38 -19.33 16.57
CA ALA A 385 3.05 -20.67 17.04
C ALA A 385 3.09 -21.71 15.90
N LEU A 386 2.56 -21.34 14.72
CA LEU A 386 2.63 -22.18 13.51
C LEU A 386 4.07 -22.44 13.08
N GLN A 387 4.91 -21.40 13.01
CA GLN A 387 6.34 -21.50 12.66
C GLN A 387 7.08 -22.42 13.66
N THR A 388 6.86 -22.20 14.95
CA THR A 388 7.47 -23.02 16.00
C THR A 388 7.05 -24.49 15.89
N ALA A 389 5.75 -24.76 15.68
CA ALA A 389 5.23 -26.11 15.57
C ALA A 389 5.70 -26.85 14.31
N LEU A 390 5.88 -26.14 13.20
CA LEU A 390 6.46 -26.69 11.97
C LEU A 390 7.94 -27.02 12.16
N SER A 391 8.72 -26.09 12.72
CA SER A 391 10.15 -26.29 12.97
C SER A 391 10.42 -27.45 13.94
N ALA A 392 9.59 -27.60 14.99
CA ALA A 392 9.66 -28.75 15.91
C ALA A 392 9.41 -30.10 15.24
N ARG A 393 8.73 -30.12 14.08
CA ARG A 393 8.49 -31.33 13.26
C ARG A 393 9.50 -31.50 12.11
N GLY A 394 10.56 -30.68 12.06
CA GLY A 394 11.62 -30.75 11.05
C GLY A 394 11.33 -29.96 9.77
N PHE A 395 10.28 -29.14 9.73
CA PHE A 395 9.98 -28.26 8.60
C PHE A 395 10.55 -26.86 8.89
N ASP A 396 11.70 -26.53 8.33
CA ASP A 396 12.40 -25.28 8.59
C ASP A 396 11.62 -24.04 8.08
N THR A 397 11.20 -23.20 9.02
CA THR A 397 10.49 -21.94 8.75
C THR A 397 11.42 -20.71 8.77
N GLY A 398 12.71 -20.89 9.14
CA GLY A 398 13.54 -19.82 9.65
C GLY A 398 13.09 -19.37 11.05
N PRO A 399 13.47 -18.18 11.50
CA PRO A 399 13.05 -17.65 12.79
C PRO A 399 11.53 -17.56 12.93
N ALA A 400 11.01 -17.92 14.10
CA ALA A 400 9.57 -17.78 14.41
C ALA A 400 9.26 -16.31 14.75
N ASP A 401 9.29 -15.44 13.75
CA ASP A 401 9.12 -13.99 13.86
C ASP A 401 7.65 -13.52 13.70
N GLY A 402 6.76 -14.44 13.34
CA GLY A 402 5.35 -14.15 13.06
C GLY A 402 5.15 -13.41 11.73
N VAL A 403 6.09 -13.55 10.79
CA VAL A 403 6.00 -12.97 9.44
C VAL A 403 5.92 -14.08 8.40
N MET A 404 5.02 -13.95 7.45
CA MET A 404 4.80 -14.93 6.38
C MET A 404 5.85 -14.76 5.26
N GLY A 405 7.05 -15.30 5.49
CA GLY A 405 8.14 -15.29 4.52
C GLY A 405 8.16 -16.51 3.57
N PRO A 406 9.09 -16.51 2.58
CA PRO A 406 9.27 -17.65 1.67
C PRO A 406 9.60 -18.97 2.40
N ALA A 407 10.45 -18.93 3.43
CA ALA A 407 10.79 -20.11 4.21
C ALA A 407 9.56 -20.72 4.89
N THR A 408 8.75 -19.89 5.55
CA THR A 408 7.50 -20.32 6.18
C THR A 408 6.54 -20.94 5.16
N ARG A 409 6.40 -20.35 3.95
CA ARG A 409 5.56 -20.91 2.89
C ARG A 409 6.06 -22.29 2.45
N ARG A 410 7.36 -22.46 2.25
CA ARG A 410 7.95 -23.77 1.90
C ARG A 410 7.72 -24.80 2.98
N ALA A 411 7.90 -24.44 4.24
CA ALA A 411 7.66 -25.32 5.38
C ALA A 411 6.20 -25.77 5.46
N ILE A 412 5.23 -24.85 5.26
CA ILE A 412 3.81 -25.18 5.21
C ILE A 412 3.53 -26.17 4.07
N ARG A 413 4.03 -25.94 2.86
CA ARG A 413 3.85 -26.86 1.71
C ARG A 413 4.43 -28.26 2.01
N ALA A 414 5.63 -28.30 2.59
CA ALA A 414 6.27 -29.57 2.92
C ALA A 414 5.44 -30.35 3.96
N TYR A 415 4.92 -29.67 4.98
CA TYR A 415 4.00 -30.27 5.94
C TYR A 415 2.69 -30.72 5.30
N GLN A 416 2.05 -29.86 4.50
CA GLN A 416 0.82 -30.19 3.77
C GLN A 416 1.01 -31.46 2.92
N ARG A 417 2.15 -31.56 2.23
CA ARG A 417 2.54 -32.78 1.47
C ARG A 417 2.58 -34.01 2.36
N SER A 418 3.24 -33.92 3.52
CA SER A 418 3.43 -35.06 4.44
C SER A 418 2.11 -35.62 5.01
N VAL A 419 1.05 -34.80 5.03
CA VAL A 419 -0.27 -35.17 5.57
C VAL A 419 -1.37 -35.25 4.49
N GLY A 420 -1.00 -35.21 3.19
CA GLY A 420 -1.95 -35.36 2.09
C GLY A 420 -2.89 -34.17 1.87
N LEU A 421 -2.53 -32.98 2.33
CA LEU A 421 -3.28 -31.74 2.09
C LEU A 421 -2.82 -31.05 0.80
N PRO A 422 -3.65 -30.19 0.17
CA PRO A 422 -3.23 -29.32 -0.93
C PRO A 422 -2.00 -28.50 -0.54
N GLN A 423 -0.95 -28.57 -1.35
CA GLN A 423 0.36 -27.97 -1.08
C GLN A 423 0.41 -26.46 -1.46
N ASP A 424 -0.58 -25.70 -1.03
CA ASP A 424 -0.74 -24.29 -1.40
C ASP A 424 0.11 -23.30 -0.59
N GLY A 425 0.66 -23.76 0.53
CA GLY A 425 1.48 -22.93 1.42
C GLY A 425 0.70 -21.84 2.14
N TYR A 426 -0.65 -21.94 2.19
CA TYR A 426 -1.48 -20.94 2.84
C TYR A 426 -1.68 -21.27 4.33
N PRO A 427 -1.42 -20.33 5.25
CA PRO A 427 -1.59 -20.56 6.69
C PRO A 427 -3.06 -20.44 7.09
N THR A 428 -3.59 -21.46 7.75
CA THR A 428 -4.96 -21.45 8.29
C THR A 428 -4.99 -21.83 9.76
N LEU A 429 -6.07 -21.45 10.47
CA LEU A 429 -6.31 -21.90 11.85
C LEU A 429 -6.43 -23.41 11.94
N GLU A 430 -7.04 -24.05 10.94
CA GLU A 430 -7.13 -25.51 10.86
C GLU A 430 -5.76 -26.17 10.77
N LEU A 431 -4.85 -25.59 9.98
CA LEU A 431 -3.47 -26.07 9.88
C LEU A 431 -2.75 -25.94 11.22
N LEU A 432 -2.90 -24.79 11.90
CA LEU A 432 -2.34 -24.59 13.23
C LEU A 432 -2.89 -25.61 14.23
N ALA A 433 -4.20 -25.85 14.23
CA ALA A 433 -4.83 -26.84 15.13
C ALA A 433 -4.35 -28.28 14.89
N LYS A 434 -4.05 -28.67 13.64
CA LYS A 434 -3.46 -29.98 13.31
C LYS A 434 -2.01 -30.13 13.78
N LEU A 435 -1.35 -29.04 14.07
CA LEU A 435 0.06 -29.00 14.52
C LEU A 435 0.17 -28.88 16.05
N GLN A 436 -0.91 -28.64 16.76
CA GLN A 436 -0.98 -28.65 18.23
C GLN A 436 -1.33 -30.04 18.74
#